data_40c6f9aa3ac97a00db09af1f71404f47
#
_entry.id   40c6f9aa3ac97a00db09af1f71404f47
#
_cell.length_a   1.000
_cell.length_b   1.000
_cell.length_c   1.000
_cell.angle_alpha   90.00
_cell.angle_beta   90.00
_cell.angle_gamma   90.00
#
_symmetry.space_group_name_H-M   'P 1'
#
loop_
_entity.id
_entity.type
_entity.pdbx_description
1 polymer ?
#
loop_
_entity_poly.entity_id
_entity_poly.type
_entity_poly.pdbx_seq_one_letter_code
_entity_poly.pdbx_strand_id
1 'polypeptide(L)'
;MVRSKEKVGKSHHQENHEKLRKPDPENEGRESVHEPEGTPEVREQEIIKKLEEKEKESAANYDRYLRAAADLENYKKRMARDHADLVKYGNEKLIKDLMPILDSLDRALKQTNDASAEVQAFSDGLKLIEAQFMVCLQKHGVEKIEARGKDFDPNFHQAVMMIESEDFEDNKVIEEFETGYLLNGRLLKPAKVSVSKRVVKSVEAADRG
;
A
#
# COMPACT_ATOMS: atom_id res chain seq x y z
N MET A 1 -32.44 40.74 10.33
CA MET A 1 -31.73 41.70 9.48
C MET A 1 -30.24 41.50 9.69
N VAL A 2 -29.54 40.97 8.76
CA VAL A 2 -28.31 41.37 8.08
C VAL A 2 -27.89 40.18 7.18
N ARG A 3 -28.00 40.41 5.88
CA ARG A 3 -27.56 39.52 4.81
C ARG A 3 -26.02 39.61 4.67
N SER A 4 -25.29 38.52 4.77
CA SER A 4 -23.93 38.44 4.29
C SER A 4 -23.89 37.68 2.97
N LYS A 5 -23.40 38.36 1.94
CA LYS A 5 -23.27 37.91 0.56
C LYS A 5 -22.04 36.99 0.44
N GLU A 6 -22.22 35.75 0.03
CA GLU A 6 -21.17 34.90 -0.52
C GLU A 6 -20.74 35.43 -1.88
N LYS A 7 -19.44 35.77 -1.98
CA LYS A 7 -18.77 36.04 -3.25
C LYS A 7 -18.26 34.72 -3.83
N VAL A 8 -18.95 34.23 -4.84
CA VAL A 8 -18.48 33.18 -5.72
C VAL A 8 -17.36 33.75 -6.59
N GLY A 9 -16.13 33.26 -6.37
CA GLY A 9 -14.98 33.56 -7.23
C GLY A 9 -15.11 32.85 -8.57
N LYS A 10 -15.38 33.60 -9.62
CA LYS A 10 -15.30 33.15 -11.01
C LYS A 10 -13.83 33.01 -11.40
N SER A 11 -13.35 31.76 -11.59
CA SER A 11 -12.09 31.50 -12.26
C SER A 11 -12.22 31.88 -13.74
N HIS A 12 -11.41 32.85 -14.15
CA HIS A 12 -11.25 33.24 -15.53
C HIS A 12 -10.54 32.12 -16.29
N HIS A 13 -11.29 31.41 -17.09
CA HIS A 13 -10.76 30.56 -18.15
C HIS A 13 -10.40 31.52 -19.30
N GLN A 14 -9.11 31.84 -19.46
CA GLN A 14 -8.62 32.52 -20.64
C GLN A 14 -8.66 31.55 -21.81
N GLU A 15 -9.69 31.64 -22.61
CA GLU A 15 -9.73 31.10 -23.96
C GLU A 15 -8.77 31.93 -24.82
N ASN A 16 -7.62 31.34 -25.12
CA ASN A 16 -6.73 31.82 -26.15
C ASN A 16 -7.37 31.55 -27.53
N HIS A 17 -8.22 32.47 -27.97
CA HIS A 17 -8.62 32.50 -29.37
C HIS A 17 -7.43 33.02 -30.20
N GLU A 18 -6.62 32.08 -30.67
CA GLU A 18 -5.65 32.29 -31.72
C GLU A 18 -6.43 32.67 -32.99
N LYS A 19 -6.44 33.96 -33.30
CA LYS A 19 -7.03 34.50 -34.52
C LYS A 19 -6.30 33.88 -35.70
N LEU A 20 -6.96 32.97 -36.41
CA LEU A 20 -6.62 32.54 -37.75
C LEU A 20 -6.53 33.78 -38.63
N ARG A 21 -5.33 34.29 -38.85
CA ARG A 21 -5.04 35.26 -39.91
C ARG A 21 -5.27 34.59 -41.24
N LYS A 22 -6.26 35.05 -41.96
CA LYS A 22 -6.42 34.72 -43.36
C LYS A 22 -5.16 35.16 -44.11
N PRO A 23 -4.57 34.33 -44.96
CA PRO A 23 -3.44 34.78 -45.78
C PRO A 23 -3.90 35.86 -46.78
N ASP A 24 -3.16 37.00 -46.82
CA ASP A 24 -3.33 38.01 -47.83
C ASP A 24 -3.03 37.43 -49.21
N PRO A 25 -3.86 37.70 -50.24
CA PRO A 25 -3.71 37.07 -51.57
C PRO A 25 -2.65 37.76 -52.47
N GLU A 26 -1.76 38.62 -51.97
CA GLU A 26 -0.82 39.39 -52.81
C GLU A 26 0.65 39.20 -52.47
N ASN A 27 1.06 38.04 -52.02
CA ASN A 27 2.48 37.70 -52.05
C ASN A 27 2.70 36.40 -52.80
N GLU A 28 2.42 36.40 -54.12
CA GLU A 28 3.00 35.45 -55.04
C GLU A 28 4.51 35.75 -55.16
N GLY A 29 5.24 35.52 -54.08
CA GLY A 29 6.67 35.33 -54.15
C GLY A 29 6.91 34.04 -54.97
N ARG A 30 7.33 34.23 -56.20
CA ARG A 30 7.90 33.17 -57.04
C ARG A 30 8.94 32.46 -56.21
N GLU A 31 8.55 31.36 -55.55
CA GLU A 31 9.49 30.32 -55.18
C GLU A 31 10.08 29.84 -56.51
N SER A 32 11.32 30.26 -56.74
CA SER A 32 12.11 29.70 -57.84
C SER A 32 12.16 28.19 -57.59
N VAL A 33 11.32 27.50 -58.34
CA VAL A 33 11.42 26.03 -58.49
C VAL A 33 12.80 25.80 -59.07
N HIS A 34 13.77 25.53 -58.20
CA HIS A 34 15.09 25.11 -58.60
C HIS A 34 14.87 23.74 -59.23
N GLU A 35 14.71 23.72 -60.55
CA GLU A 35 14.71 22.46 -61.32
C GLU A 35 16.03 21.78 -61.03
N PRO A 36 16.01 20.59 -60.47
CA PRO A 36 17.25 19.85 -60.21
C PRO A 36 17.90 19.51 -61.54
N GLU A 37 19.08 20.09 -61.77
CA GLU A 37 19.94 19.76 -62.90
C GLU A 37 20.38 18.32 -62.77
N GLY A 38 19.76 17.39 -63.58
CA GLY A 38 20.12 16.00 -63.64
C GLY A 38 19.33 15.26 -64.69
N THR A 39 19.94 14.23 -65.29
CA THR A 39 19.21 13.31 -66.18
C THR A 39 18.06 12.66 -65.48
N PRO A 40 16.99 12.23 -66.12
CA PRO A 40 15.82 11.60 -65.49
C PRO A 40 16.20 10.42 -64.59
N GLU A 41 17.23 9.66 -64.95
CA GLU A 41 17.75 8.52 -64.19
C GLU A 41 18.38 8.93 -62.83
N VAL A 42 19.06 10.07 -62.74
CA VAL A 42 19.65 10.58 -61.52
C VAL A 42 18.55 11.06 -60.54
N ARG A 43 17.49 11.68 -61.06
CA ARG A 43 16.33 12.10 -60.25
C ARG A 43 15.58 10.91 -59.68
N GLU A 44 15.42 9.85 -60.46
CA GLU A 44 14.77 8.60 -60.03
C GLU A 44 15.58 7.95 -58.87
N GLN A 45 16.88 7.87 -59.01
CA GLN A 45 17.77 7.31 -57.97
C GLN A 45 17.71 8.15 -56.66
N GLU A 46 17.68 9.48 -56.77
CA GLU A 46 17.54 10.34 -55.59
C GLU A 46 16.19 10.19 -54.88
N ILE A 47 15.12 10.01 -55.66
CA ILE A 47 13.78 9.77 -55.10
C ILE A 47 13.74 8.40 -54.40
N ILE A 48 14.26 7.35 -55.04
CA ILE A 48 14.34 6.01 -54.44
C ILE A 48 15.12 6.08 -53.12
N LYS A 49 16.26 6.75 -53.10
CA LYS A 49 17.08 6.88 -51.87
C LYS A 49 16.34 7.62 -50.76
N LYS A 50 15.66 8.72 -51.10
CA LYS A 50 14.84 9.48 -50.12
C LYS A 50 13.66 8.64 -49.61
N LEU A 51 13.08 7.79 -50.46
CA LEU A 51 12.00 6.90 -50.09
C LEU A 51 12.48 5.82 -49.09
N GLU A 52 13.63 5.19 -49.38
CA GLU A 52 14.26 4.23 -48.46
C GLU A 52 14.64 4.85 -47.10
N GLU A 53 15.17 6.08 -47.13
CA GLU A 53 15.48 6.82 -45.91
C GLU A 53 14.21 7.11 -45.09
N LYS A 54 13.12 7.53 -45.73
CA LYS A 54 11.82 7.76 -45.09
C LYS A 54 11.16 6.50 -44.59
N GLU A 55 11.29 5.39 -45.29
CA GLU A 55 10.81 4.08 -44.84
C GLU A 55 11.56 3.63 -43.57
N LYS A 56 12.91 3.77 -43.55
CA LYS A 56 13.72 3.45 -42.39
C LYS A 56 13.38 4.37 -41.18
N GLU A 57 13.19 5.67 -41.42
CA GLU A 57 12.77 6.62 -40.39
C GLU A 57 11.38 6.25 -39.83
N SER A 58 10.44 5.91 -40.71
CA SER A 58 9.09 5.48 -40.34
C SER A 58 9.11 4.20 -39.51
N ALA A 59 9.89 3.20 -39.95
CA ALA A 59 10.05 1.94 -39.20
C ALA A 59 10.64 2.18 -37.82
N ALA A 60 11.70 3.02 -37.73
CA ALA A 60 12.31 3.36 -36.45
C ALA A 60 11.35 4.15 -35.51
N ASN A 61 10.53 5.04 -36.07
CA ASN A 61 9.54 5.79 -35.32
C ASN A 61 8.40 4.87 -34.85
N TYR A 62 7.98 3.92 -35.69
CA TYR A 62 6.99 2.91 -35.30
C TYR A 62 7.48 2.01 -34.18
N ASP A 63 8.73 1.56 -34.22
CA ASP A 63 9.35 0.81 -33.13
C ASP A 63 9.40 1.60 -31.81
N ARG A 64 9.75 2.89 -31.90
CA ARG A 64 9.73 3.78 -30.72
C ARG A 64 8.32 3.93 -30.16
N TYR A 65 7.35 4.09 -31.05
CA TYR A 65 5.94 4.17 -30.65
C TYR A 65 5.48 2.89 -29.94
N LEU A 66 5.78 1.71 -30.49
CA LEU A 66 5.41 0.44 -29.90
C LEU A 66 6.03 0.26 -28.50
N ARG A 67 7.32 0.61 -28.35
CA ARG A 67 7.99 0.57 -27.05
C ARG A 67 7.34 1.54 -26.05
N ALA A 68 7.11 2.78 -26.44
CA ALA A 68 6.45 3.77 -25.60
C ALA A 68 5.02 3.36 -25.20
N ALA A 69 4.27 2.74 -26.13
CA ALA A 69 2.94 2.21 -25.84
C ALA A 69 2.98 1.06 -24.81
N ALA A 70 3.93 0.14 -24.99
CA ALA A 70 4.15 -0.95 -24.04
C ALA A 70 4.58 -0.44 -22.63
N ASP A 71 5.48 0.54 -22.59
CA ASP A 71 5.93 1.16 -21.34
C ASP A 71 4.77 1.88 -20.64
N LEU A 72 3.93 2.58 -21.38
CA LEU A 72 2.74 3.24 -20.85
C LEU A 72 1.74 2.21 -20.27
N GLU A 73 1.53 1.09 -20.94
CA GLU A 73 0.65 0.03 -20.43
C GLU A 73 1.20 -0.58 -19.13
N ASN A 74 2.51 -0.87 -19.11
CA ASN A 74 3.18 -1.37 -17.91
C ASN A 74 3.11 -0.36 -16.76
N TYR A 75 3.32 0.92 -17.07
CA TYR A 75 3.19 2.01 -16.10
C TYR A 75 1.78 2.08 -15.51
N LYS A 76 0.74 2.04 -16.36
CA LYS A 76 -0.66 2.04 -15.91
C LYS A 76 -0.96 0.84 -14.99
N LYS A 77 -0.50 -0.37 -15.36
CA LYS A 77 -0.68 -1.57 -14.53
C LYS A 77 0.01 -1.44 -13.18
N ARG A 78 1.23 -0.89 -13.15
CA ARG A 78 1.95 -0.63 -11.90
C ARG A 78 1.22 0.39 -11.04
N MET A 79 0.86 1.54 -11.61
CA MET A 79 0.15 2.61 -10.89
C MET A 79 -1.19 2.14 -10.31
N ALA A 80 -1.91 1.26 -11.02
CA ALA A 80 -3.15 0.68 -10.49
C ALA A 80 -2.90 -0.19 -9.24
N ARG A 81 -1.80 -0.96 -9.22
CA ARG A 81 -1.40 -1.75 -8.04
C ARG A 81 -0.96 -0.84 -6.89
N ASP A 82 -0.08 0.12 -7.16
CA ASP A 82 0.42 1.06 -6.16
C ASP A 82 -0.73 1.85 -5.52
N HIS A 83 -1.72 2.26 -6.33
CA HIS A 83 -2.91 2.93 -5.82
C HIS A 83 -3.77 2.00 -4.94
N ALA A 84 -3.96 0.75 -5.36
CA ALA A 84 -4.69 -0.24 -4.56
C ALA A 84 -4.00 -0.51 -3.22
N ASP A 85 -2.67 -0.60 -3.22
CA ASP A 85 -1.87 -0.77 -2.01
C ASP A 85 -1.91 0.47 -1.11
N LEU A 86 -1.88 1.66 -1.68
CA LEU A 86 -2.02 2.91 -0.92
C LEU A 86 -3.39 2.98 -0.20
N VAL A 87 -4.47 2.60 -0.88
CA VAL A 87 -5.81 2.57 -0.26
C VAL A 87 -5.88 1.54 0.87
N LYS A 88 -5.25 0.38 0.71
CA LYS A 88 -5.25 -0.68 1.73
C LYS A 88 -4.38 -0.40 2.94
N TYR A 89 -3.22 0.22 2.74
CA TYR A 89 -2.18 0.32 3.76
C TYR A 89 -1.80 1.76 4.12
N GLY A 90 -2.43 2.76 3.51
CA GLY A 90 -2.11 4.18 3.77
C GLY A 90 -2.24 4.59 5.22
N ASN A 91 -3.11 3.92 5.99
CA ASN A 91 -3.32 4.18 7.42
C ASN A 91 -2.42 3.33 8.34
N GLU A 92 -1.50 2.51 7.79
CA GLU A 92 -0.67 1.59 8.57
C GLU A 92 0.10 2.32 9.69
N LYS A 93 0.71 3.45 9.36
CA LYS A 93 1.49 4.23 10.33
C LYS A 93 0.62 4.76 11.46
N LEU A 94 -0.54 5.34 11.13
CA LEU A 94 -1.48 5.85 12.14
C LEU A 94 -1.94 4.73 13.06
N ILE A 95 -2.30 3.59 12.50
CA ILE A 95 -2.76 2.45 13.29
C ILE A 95 -1.63 1.93 14.19
N LYS A 96 -0.38 1.84 13.70
CA LYS A 96 0.79 1.47 14.51
C LYS A 96 0.99 2.40 15.70
N ASP A 97 0.81 3.70 15.50
CA ASP A 97 0.96 4.70 16.56
C ASP A 97 -0.17 4.61 17.61
N LEU A 98 -1.33 4.07 17.25
CA LEU A 98 -2.46 3.82 18.17
C LEU A 98 -2.32 2.52 18.98
N MET A 99 -1.55 1.53 18.51
CA MET A 99 -1.42 0.23 19.20
C MET A 99 -0.90 0.34 20.64
N PRO A 100 0.12 1.16 20.97
CA PRO A 100 0.58 1.30 22.34
C PRO A 100 -0.48 1.86 23.30
N ILE A 101 -1.40 2.68 22.78
CA ILE A 101 -2.52 3.23 23.58
C ILE A 101 -3.49 2.10 23.92
N LEU A 102 -3.80 1.25 22.96
CA LEU A 102 -4.66 0.09 23.16
C LEU A 102 -4.03 -0.92 24.12
N ASP A 103 -2.73 -1.21 23.98
CA ASP A 103 -2.00 -2.08 24.93
C ASP A 103 -2.02 -1.54 26.36
N SER A 104 -1.93 -0.22 26.51
CA SER A 104 -1.97 0.43 27.83
C SER A 104 -3.36 0.32 28.45
N LEU A 105 -4.40 0.44 27.63
CA LEU A 105 -5.80 0.27 28.06
C LEU A 105 -6.05 -1.18 28.49
N ASP A 106 -5.66 -2.16 27.68
CA ASP A 106 -5.79 -3.61 27.99
C ASP A 106 -5.05 -3.96 29.29
N ARG A 107 -3.83 -3.41 29.50
CA ARG A 107 -3.07 -3.59 30.73
C ARG A 107 -3.77 -3.00 31.94
N ALA A 108 -4.34 -1.81 31.82
CA ALA A 108 -5.09 -1.16 32.92
C ALA A 108 -6.33 -1.99 33.29
N LEU A 109 -7.05 -2.54 32.29
CA LEU A 109 -8.21 -3.38 32.52
C LEU A 109 -7.84 -4.73 33.23
N LYS A 110 -6.71 -5.33 32.86
CA LYS A 110 -6.22 -6.56 33.53
C LYS A 110 -5.88 -6.35 35.02
N GLN A 111 -5.43 -5.14 35.40
CA GLN A 111 -5.08 -4.82 36.79
C GLN A 111 -6.29 -4.53 37.70
N THR A 112 -7.48 -4.30 37.14
CA THR A 112 -8.69 -3.94 37.90
C THR A 112 -9.53 -5.12 38.37
N ASN A 113 -9.14 -6.38 38.10
CA ASN A 113 -9.95 -7.56 38.39
C ASN A 113 -10.20 -7.84 39.89
N ASP A 114 -9.37 -7.29 40.80
CA ASP A 114 -9.48 -7.48 42.27
C ASP A 114 -10.05 -6.25 43.01
N ALA A 115 -10.70 -5.32 42.32
CA ALA A 115 -11.09 -4.04 42.84
C ALA A 115 -12.53 -4.01 43.41
N SER A 116 -12.87 -2.95 44.18
CA SER A 116 -14.21 -2.72 44.74
C SER A 116 -15.29 -2.62 43.64
N ALA A 117 -16.56 -2.79 44.03
CA ALA A 117 -17.71 -2.78 43.08
C ALA A 117 -17.78 -1.48 42.23
N GLU A 118 -17.36 -0.33 42.78
CA GLU A 118 -17.35 0.93 42.02
C GLU A 118 -16.26 0.94 40.95
N VAL A 119 -15.09 0.37 41.22
CA VAL A 119 -13.97 0.24 40.26
C VAL A 119 -14.33 -0.81 39.18
N GLN A 120 -15.09 -1.84 39.55
CA GLN A 120 -15.59 -2.79 38.56
C GLN A 120 -16.57 -2.15 37.57
N ALA A 121 -17.52 -1.33 38.02
CA ALA A 121 -18.44 -0.61 37.14
C ALA A 121 -17.69 0.34 36.17
N PHE A 122 -16.63 0.99 36.64
CA PHE A 122 -15.75 1.81 35.80
C PHE A 122 -14.97 0.96 34.79
N SER A 123 -14.44 -0.19 35.23
CA SER A 123 -13.75 -1.15 34.36
C SER A 123 -14.66 -1.67 33.24
N ASP A 124 -15.92 -1.96 33.54
CA ASP A 124 -16.88 -2.42 32.54
C ASP A 124 -17.19 -1.33 31.50
N GLY A 125 -17.26 -0.07 31.90
CA GLY A 125 -17.35 1.06 30.99
C GLY A 125 -16.13 1.16 30.05
N LEU A 126 -14.91 0.97 30.58
CA LEU A 126 -13.67 0.95 29.79
C LEU A 126 -13.61 -0.24 28.82
N LYS A 127 -14.05 -1.43 29.22
CA LYS A 127 -14.17 -2.59 28.32
C LYS A 127 -15.08 -2.32 27.13
N LEU A 128 -16.19 -1.60 27.37
CA LEU A 128 -17.10 -1.22 26.32
C LEU A 128 -16.43 -0.25 25.32
N ILE A 129 -15.65 0.71 25.81
CA ILE A 129 -14.89 1.64 24.95
C ILE A 129 -13.84 0.88 24.13
N GLU A 130 -13.11 -0.05 24.76
CA GLU A 130 -12.15 -0.91 24.06
C GLU A 130 -12.81 -1.73 22.95
N ALA A 131 -13.95 -2.36 23.27
CA ALA A 131 -14.72 -3.12 22.29
C ALA A 131 -15.20 -2.26 21.11
N GLN A 132 -15.69 -1.04 21.37
CA GLN A 132 -16.09 -0.11 20.31
C GLN A 132 -14.88 0.33 19.47
N PHE A 133 -13.74 0.57 20.09
CA PHE A 133 -12.51 0.92 19.40
C PHE A 133 -12.04 -0.22 18.46
N MET A 134 -12.08 -1.46 18.97
CA MET A 134 -11.77 -2.65 18.15
C MET A 134 -12.72 -2.81 16.97
N VAL A 135 -14.01 -2.60 17.16
CA VAL A 135 -15.00 -2.61 16.05
C VAL A 135 -14.69 -1.53 15.01
N CYS A 136 -14.24 -0.36 15.44
CA CYS A 136 -13.80 0.70 14.53
C CYS A 136 -12.57 0.26 13.72
N LEU A 137 -11.54 -0.29 14.37
CA LEU A 137 -10.33 -0.79 13.72
C LEU A 137 -10.64 -1.93 12.72
N GLN A 138 -11.55 -2.85 13.08
CA GLN A 138 -11.98 -3.94 12.19
C GLN A 138 -12.60 -3.44 10.89
N LYS A 139 -13.39 -2.35 10.94
CA LYS A 139 -13.95 -1.71 9.74
C LYS A 139 -12.87 -1.18 8.79
N HIS A 140 -11.68 -0.91 9.31
CA HIS A 140 -10.51 -0.46 8.56
C HIS A 140 -9.53 -1.60 8.24
N GLY A 141 -9.96 -2.86 8.40
CA GLY A 141 -9.20 -4.04 8.02
C GLY A 141 -8.15 -4.48 9.06
N VAL A 142 -8.25 -4.02 10.32
CA VAL A 142 -7.41 -4.50 11.41
C VAL A 142 -8.04 -5.76 12.01
N GLU A 143 -7.26 -6.82 12.12
CA GLU A 143 -7.66 -8.09 12.72
C GLU A 143 -6.74 -8.44 13.89
N LYS A 144 -7.33 -8.94 14.98
CA LYS A 144 -6.58 -9.41 16.14
C LYS A 144 -6.01 -10.81 15.86
N ILE A 145 -4.74 -11.03 16.21
CA ILE A 145 -4.12 -12.34 16.17
C ILE A 145 -4.48 -13.08 17.48
N GLU A 146 -5.18 -14.19 17.35
CA GLU A 146 -5.44 -15.07 18.49
C GLU A 146 -4.25 -16.02 18.64
N ALA A 147 -3.37 -15.77 19.59
CA ALA A 147 -2.16 -16.55 19.78
C ALA A 147 -2.31 -17.64 20.83
N ARG A 148 -3.03 -17.40 21.93
CA ARG A 148 -3.10 -18.28 23.09
C ARG A 148 -3.60 -19.69 22.74
N GLY A 149 -2.86 -20.72 23.13
CA GLY A 149 -3.20 -22.13 22.91
C GLY A 149 -2.91 -22.63 21.49
N LYS A 150 -2.45 -21.78 20.58
CA LYS A 150 -2.05 -22.17 19.21
C LYS A 150 -0.57 -22.51 19.15
N ASP A 151 -0.16 -23.12 18.03
CA ASP A 151 1.25 -23.34 17.74
C ASP A 151 1.97 -22.03 17.54
N PHE A 152 3.21 -21.94 17.99
CA PHE A 152 4.03 -20.77 17.78
C PHE A 152 4.41 -20.65 16.30
N ASP A 153 4.06 -19.52 15.68
CA ASP A 153 4.42 -19.17 14.31
C ASP A 153 5.29 -17.90 14.31
N PRO A 154 6.58 -17.97 13.89
CA PRO A 154 7.47 -16.82 13.85
C PRO A 154 7.00 -15.68 12.95
N ASN A 155 6.10 -15.96 11.99
CA ASN A 155 5.57 -14.91 11.11
C ASN A 155 4.58 -13.98 11.82
N PHE A 156 3.92 -14.45 12.89
CA PHE A 156 2.87 -13.73 13.60
C PHE A 156 3.17 -13.50 15.07
N HIS A 157 4.04 -14.31 15.67
CA HIS A 157 4.34 -14.34 17.09
C HIS A 157 5.79 -13.97 17.37
N GLN A 158 6.01 -13.25 18.47
CA GLN A 158 7.33 -12.96 19.03
C GLN A 158 7.44 -13.64 20.40
N ALA A 159 8.26 -14.68 20.50
CA ALA A 159 8.55 -15.31 21.77
C ALA A 159 9.39 -14.38 22.66
N VAL A 160 8.89 -14.05 23.84
CA VAL A 160 9.58 -13.20 24.86
C VAL A 160 10.24 -14.07 25.90
N MET A 161 9.64 -15.23 26.21
CA MET A 161 10.18 -16.21 27.15
C MET A 161 9.74 -17.61 26.79
N MET A 162 10.52 -18.60 27.25
CA MET A 162 10.16 -20.01 27.23
C MET A 162 9.81 -20.46 28.64
N ILE A 163 8.70 -21.19 28.79
CA ILE A 163 8.22 -21.70 30.06
C ILE A 163 8.23 -23.22 29.97
N GLU A 164 8.91 -23.88 30.90
CA GLU A 164 8.85 -25.30 31.03
C GLU A 164 7.49 -25.73 31.59
N SER A 165 6.74 -26.51 30.84
CA SER A 165 5.41 -26.98 31.21
C SER A 165 5.23 -28.45 30.90
N GLU A 166 4.54 -29.16 31.80
CA GLU A 166 4.10 -30.54 31.59
C GLU A 166 2.70 -30.58 30.92
N ASP A 167 1.92 -29.51 31.03
CA ASP A 167 0.52 -29.42 30.59
C ASP A 167 0.38 -29.08 29.11
N PHE A 168 1.43 -28.47 28.51
CA PHE A 168 1.41 -28.06 27.11
C PHE A 168 2.42 -28.90 26.30
N GLU A 169 2.03 -29.14 25.04
CA GLU A 169 2.96 -29.71 24.06
C GLU A 169 4.09 -28.71 23.78
N ASP A 170 5.19 -29.22 23.26
CA ASP A 170 6.33 -28.39 22.89
C ASP A 170 5.94 -27.36 21.81
N ASN A 171 6.49 -26.16 21.91
CA ASN A 171 6.27 -25.07 20.94
C ASN A 171 4.82 -24.51 20.85
N LYS A 172 4.03 -24.64 21.93
CA LYS A 172 2.70 -24.01 22.06
C LYS A 172 2.77 -22.65 22.76
N VAL A 173 1.90 -21.74 22.37
CA VAL A 173 1.72 -20.46 23.06
C VAL A 173 0.94 -20.68 24.36
N ILE A 174 1.58 -20.41 25.48
CA ILE A 174 0.96 -20.53 26.82
C ILE A 174 0.20 -19.26 27.15
N GLU A 175 0.87 -18.10 27.06
CA GLU A 175 0.33 -16.80 27.45
C GLU A 175 0.67 -15.72 26.41
N GLU A 176 -0.25 -14.79 26.28
CA GLU A 176 -0.12 -13.62 25.41
C GLU A 176 0.04 -12.36 26.30
N PHE A 177 1.24 -11.76 26.26
CA PHE A 177 1.55 -10.54 27.01
C PHE A 177 1.08 -9.28 26.29
N GLU A 178 1.27 -9.24 24.98
CA GLU A 178 0.79 -8.16 24.12
C GLU A 178 0.09 -8.74 22.90
N THR A 179 -1.05 -8.18 22.58
CA THR A 179 -1.86 -8.61 21.44
C THR A 179 -1.21 -8.24 20.13
N GLY A 180 -1.22 -9.22 19.20
CA GLY A 180 -0.79 -9.01 17.82
C GLY A 180 -1.94 -8.57 16.91
N TYR A 181 -1.60 -7.86 15.83
CA TYR A 181 -2.58 -7.35 14.87
C TYR A 181 -2.11 -7.49 13.43
N LEU A 182 -3.07 -7.75 12.55
CA LEU A 182 -2.91 -7.72 11.09
C LEU A 182 -3.65 -6.51 10.51
N LEU A 183 -3.19 -5.98 9.39
CA LEU A 183 -3.89 -4.98 8.57
C LEU A 183 -4.08 -5.54 7.17
N ASN A 184 -5.33 -5.82 6.80
CA ASN A 184 -5.68 -6.43 5.51
C ASN A 184 -4.84 -7.69 5.19
N GLY A 185 -4.60 -8.54 6.19
CA GLY A 185 -3.81 -9.77 6.08
C GLY A 185 -2.29 -9.58 6.18
N ARG A 186 -1.77 -8.35 6.28
CA ARG A 186 -0.35 -8.07 6.48
C ARG A 186 -0.05 -7.88 7.96
N LEU A 187 1.06 -8.42 8.44
CA LEU A 187 1.49 -8.23 9.83
C LEU A 187 1.72 -6.75 10.12
N LEU A 188 0.96 -6.23 11.09
CA LEU A 188 1.08 -4.87 11.62
C LEU A 188 1.96 -4.85 12.88
N LYS A 189 1.65 -5.74 13.83
CA LYS A 189 2.36 -5.92 15.10
C LYS A 189 2.31 -7.41 15.49
N PRO A 190 3.44 -8.08 15.80
CA PRO A 190 3.43 -9.46 16.27
C PRO A 190 2.84 -9.55 17.70
N ALA A 191 2.21 -10.69 18.00
CA ALA A 191 1.81 -11.00 19.36
C ALA A 191 3.04 -11.38 20.17
N LYS A 192 3.24 -10.74 21.34
CA LYS A 192 4.30 -11.15 22.27
C LYS A 192 3.80 -12.24 23.19
N VAL A 193 4.45 -13.38 23.13
CA VAL A 193 3.96 -14.62 23.74
C VAL A 193 5.03 -15.33 24.56
N SER A 194 4.60 -16.15 25.54
CA SER A 194 5.42 -17.21 26.11
C SER A 194 5.16 -18.51 25.35
N VAL A 195 6.22 -19.31 25.16
CA VAL A 195 6.18 -20.56 24.43
C VAL A 195 6.53 -21.71 25.36
N SER A 196 5.81 -22.81 25.26
CA SER A 196 6.08 -24.02 26.03
C SER A 196 7.35 -24.71 25.55
N LYS A 197 8.13 -25.18 26.52
CA LYS A 197 9.20 -26.14 26.30
C LYS A 197 8.84 -27.37 27.11
N ARG A 198 8.68 -28.49 26.43
CA ARG A 198 8.34 -29.78 27.11
C ARG A 198 9.52 -30.25 27.96
N VAL A 199 9.28 -30.46 29.23
CA VAL A 199 10.23 -31.15 30.12
C VAL A 199 10.08 -32.63 29.89
N VAL A 200 11.02 -33.25 29.19
CA VAL A 200 11.14 -34.70 29.17
C VAL A 200 11.78 -35.10 30.49
N LYS A 201 10.99 -35.57 31.47
CA LYS A 201 11.56 -36.23 32.63
C LYS A 201 12.37 -37.43 32.11
N SER A 202 13.69 -37.31 32.15
CA SER A 202 14.56 -38.48 32.01
C SER A 202 14.18 -39.41 33.16
N VAL A 203 13.54 -40.54 32.84
CA VAL A 203 13.40 -41.66 33.75
C VAL A 203 14.81 -42.19 33.92
N GLU A 204 15.53 -41.66 34.92
CA GLU A 204 16.74 -42.32 35.40
C GLU A 204 16.34 -43.72 35.80
N ALA A 205 16.78 -44.69 35.03
CA ALA A 205 16.67 -46.09 35.32
C ALA A 205 17.32 -46.37 36.67
N ALA A 206 16.48 -46.45 37.70
CA ALA A 206 16.82 -47.13 38.94
C ALA A 206 16.78 -48.65 38.68
N ASP A 207 17.82 -49.13 38.00
CA ASP A 207 18.13 -50.57 37.98
C ASP A 207 19.64 -50.72 38.17
N ARG A 208 20.03 -50.77 39.46
CA ARG A 208 21.23 -51.35 39.93
C ARG A 208 20.95 -51.86 41.36
N GLY A 209 20.52 -53.10 41.49
CA GLY A 209 20.49 -53.86 42.66
C GLY A 209 20.81 -55.32 42.33
#